data_4971ae51dccc3e19d8090e4950b8618b
#
_entry.id   4971ae51dccc3e19d8090e4950b8618b
#
_cell.length_a   1.000
_cell.length_b   1.000
_cell.length_c   1.000
_cell.angle_alpha   90.00
_cell.angle_beta   90.00
_cell.angle_gamma   90.00
#
_symmetry.space_group_name_H-M   'P 1'
#
loop_
_entity.id
_entity.type
_entity.pdbx_description
1 polymer ?
#
loop_
_entity_poly.entity_id
_entity_poly.type
_entity_poly.pdbx_seq_one_letter_code
_entity_poly.pdbx_strand_id
1 'polypeptide(L)'
;MKKAISLIALFLCVAMGAMAKGDKMPQYDITGAGSGTEGTILVKVYVYAKSVKDEDLKRAAVHGVVFRGCTGNASGARQPAMAPPTAEADHASYCEEFFAVDGQCQNYASIVAGSYDRVKTSKGYKSGAILQVDKTSLRKELEKAGVVRSLSAGF
;
A
#
# COMPACT_ATOMS: atom_id res chain seq x y z
N MET A 1 -39.00 55.31 7.82
CA MET A 1 -37.63 54.90 8.16
C MET A 1 -37.64 53.44 8.55
N LYS A 2 -37.46 52.59 7.61
CA LYS A 2 -37.38 51.16 7.86
C LYS A 2 -35.98 50.69 7.52
N LYS A 3 -35.25 50.37 8.55
CA LYS A 3 -33.91 49.79 8.44
C LYS A 3 -34.06 48.40 7.90
N ALA A 4 -33.77 48.21 6.63
CA ALA A 4 -33.55 46.91 6.06
C ALA A 4 -32.22 46.38 6.62
N ILE A 5 -32.31 45.60 7.68
CA ILE A 5 -31.20 44.78 8.10
C ILE A 5 -31.10 43.66 7.09
N SER A 6 -30.22 43.86 6.13
CA SER A 6 -29.80 42.82 5.24
C SER A 6 -29.04 41.80 6.05
N LEU A 7 -29.74 40.76 6.45
CA LEU A 7 -29.14 39.58 7.05
C LEU A 7 -28.43 38.85 5.91
N ILE A 8 -27.22 39.28 5.62
CA ILE A 8 -26.29 38.46 4.86
C ILE A 8 -25.95 37.28 5.79
N ALA A 9 -26.78 36.28 5.70
CA ALA A 9 -26.42 34.97 6.20
C ALA A 9 -25.20 34.54 5.40
N LEU A 10 -24.05 34.85 5.96
CA LEU A 10 -22.77 34.27 5.58
C LEU A 10 -22.91 32.76 5.81
N PHE A 11 -23.39 32.08 4.77
CA PHE A 11 -23.36 30.64 4.69
C PHE A 11 -21.89 30.28 4.56
N LEU A 12 -21.22 30.29 5.71
CA LEU A 12 -19.93 29.69 5.88
C LEU A 12 -20.17 28.20 5.74
N CYS A 13 -20.20 27.74 4.50
CA CYS A 13 -19.99 26.33 4.19
C CYS A 13 -18.59 26.02 4.72
N VAL A 14 -18.53 25.72 6.00
CA VAL A 14 -17.51 24.85 6.52
C VAL A 14 -17.72 23.54 5.78
N ALA A 15 -17.08 23.43 4.62
CA ALA A 15 -16.74 22.14 4.10
C ALA A 15 -15.85 21.51 5.18
N MET A 16 -16.49 20.95 6.19
CA MET A 16 -15.91 19.83 6.91
C MET A 16 -15.67 18.82 5.83
N GLY A 17 -14.50 18.92 5.18
CA GLY A 17 -13.94 17.81 4.50
C GLY A 17 -14.05 16.67 5.50
N ALA A 18 -14.99 15.78 5.27
CA ALA A 18 -14.92 14.47 5.85
C ALA A 18 -13.50 14.04 5.50
N MET A 19 -12.58 14.17 6.45
CA MET A 19 -11.35 13.42 6.41
C MET A 19 -11.86 11.99 6.34
N ALA A 20 -11.89 11.48 5.13
CA ALA A 20 -12.00 10.06 4.90
C ALA A 20 -10.98 9.51 5.88
N LYS A 21 -11.43 8.75 6.88
CA LYS A 21 -10.54 7.99 7.75
C LYS A 21 -9.72 7.20 6.76
N GLY A 22 -8.51 7.67 6.48
CA GLY A 22 -7.62 6.99 5.58
C GLY A 22 -7.60 5.56 6.03
N ASP A 23 -8.02 4.65 5.17
CA ASP A 23 -8.12 3.23 5.52
C ASP A 23 -6.75 2.80 5.97
N LYS A 24 -6.58 2.75 7.28
CA LYS A 24 -5.30 2.41 7.90
C LYS A 24 -4.80 1.10 7.31
N MET A 25 -3.53 1.08 6.96
CA MET A 25 -2.89 -0.15 6.48
C MET A 25 -3.11 -1.26 7.51
N PRO A 26 -3.72 -2.39 7.12
CA PRO A 26 -3.92 -3.49 8.05
C PRO A 26 -2.58 -4.06 8.51
N GLN A 27 -2.58 -4.68 9.69
CA GLN A 27 -1.40 -5.43 10.13
C GLN A 27 -1.18 -6.63 9.21
N TYR A 28 0.04 -6.82 8.73
CA TYR A 28 0.37 -7.90 7.81
C TYR A 28 1.79 -8.43 8.02
N ASP A 29 2.00 -9.67 7.57
CA ASP A 29 3.31 -10.29 7.39
C ASP A 29 3.61 -10.43 5.90
N ILE A 30 4.87 -10.26 5.51
CA ILE A 30 5.34 -10.46 4.15
C ILE A 30 6.60 -11.31 4.13
N THR A 31 6.64 -12.30 3.24
CA THR A 31 7.81 -13.14 2.98
C THR A 31 8.01 -13.31 1.48
N GLY A 32 9.25 -13.52 1.06
CA GLY A 32 9.53 -13.85 -0.34
C GLY A 32 8.99 -15.24 -0.68
N ALA A 33 8.33 -15.37 -1.81
CA ALA A 33 7.78 -16.64 -2.30
C ALA A 33 8.50 -17.14 -3.57
N GLY A 34 9.53 -16.43 -4.01
CA GLY A 34 10.33 -16.79 -5.17
C GLY A 34 10.50 -15.65 -6.16
N SER A 35 11.14 -15.96 -7.26
CA SER A 35 11.26 -15.04 -8.39
C SER A 35 10.05 -15.19 -9.30
N GLY A 36 9.47 -14.06 -9.70
CA GLY A 36 8.47 -14.03 -10.75
C GLY A 36 9.11 -14.00 -12.16
N THR A 37 8.35 -13.57 -13.12
CA THR A 37 8.86 -13.20 -14.44
C THR A 37 9.77 -11.97 -14.32
N GLU A 38 10.55 -11.68 -15.36
CA GLU A 38 11.46 -10.54 -15.36
C GLU A 38 10.75 -9.25 -14.91
N GLY A 39 11.37 -8.51 -13.99
CA GLY A 39 10.81 -7.29 -13.42
C GLY A 39 9.76 -7.46 -12.33
N THR A 40 9.39 -8.71 -11.99
CA THR A 40 8.40 -9.02 -10.96
C THR A 40 9.01 -9.83 -9.80
N ILE A 41 8.32 -9.82 -8.67
CA ILE A 41 8.65 -10.64 -7.50
C ILE A 41 7.40 -11.34 -6.99
N LEU A 42 7.56 -12.56 -6.53
CA LEU A 42 6.51 -13.29 -5.80
C LEU A 42 6.68 -13.10 -4.31
N VAL A 43 5.64 -12.68 -3.65
CA VAL A 43 5.59 -12.51 -2.19
C VAL A 43 4.40 -13.25 -1.59
N LYS A 44 4.59 -13.85 -0.44
CA LYS A 44 3.51 -14.41 0.38
C LYS A 44 3.13 -13.36 1.42
N VAL A 45 1.88 -12.97 1.44
CA VAL A 45 1.35 -11.97 2.37
C VAL A 45 0.24 -12.56 3.21
N TYR A 46 0.26 -12.30 4.50
CA TYR A 46 -0.85 -12.59 5.42
C TYR A 46 -1.33 -11.30 6.06
N VAL A 47 -2.64 -11.07 6.03
CA VAL A 47 -3.30 -9.93 6.69
C VAL A 47 -4.08 -10.41 7.91
N TYR A 48 -3.92 -9.72 9.02
CA TYR A 48 -4.58 -9.98 10.29
C TYR A 48 -5.87 -9.18 10.38
N ALA A 49 -6.99 -9.77 9.93
CA ALA A 49 -8.32 -9.18 10.02
C ALA A 49 -9.39 -10.27 10.01
N LYS A 50 -10.57 -9.93 10.53
CA LYS A 50 -11.73 -10.85 10.52
C LYS A 50 -12.17 -11.18 9.09
N SER A 51 -12.14 -10.19 8.22
CA SER A 51 -12.43 -10.32 6.80
C SER A 51 -11.31 -9.65 6.03
N VAL A 52 -10.73 -10.37 5.09
CA VAL A 52 -9.63 -9.89 4.24
C VAL A 52 -10.11 -9.92 2.81
N LYS A 53 -10.02 -8.78 2.14
CA LYS A 53 -10.35 -8.63 0.73
C LYS A 53 -9.08 -8.69 -0.12
N ASP A 54 -9.26 -8.90 -1.40
CA ASP A 54 -8.15 -8.91 -2.36
C ASP A 54 -7.39 -7.58 -2.37
N GLU A 55 -8.11 -6.46 -2.19
CA GLU A 55 -7.51 -5.13 -2.10
C GLU A 55 -6.57 -5.03 -0.89
N ASP A 56 -6.94 -5.60 0.25
CA ASP A 56 -6.09 -5.59 1.45
C ASP A 56 -4.79 -6.35 1.24
N LEU A 57 -4.86 -7.50 0.56
CA LEU A 57 -3.68 -8.31 0.21
C LEU A 57 -2.77 -7.58 -0.77
N LYS A 58 -3.33 -6.96 -1.81
CA LYS A 58 -2.57 -6.20 -2.80
C LYS A 58 -1.89 -4.97 -2.17
N ARG A 59 -2.63 -4.20 -1.36
CA ARG A 59 -2.09 -3.06 -0.62
C ARG A 59 -0.92 -3.49 0.27
N ALA A 60 -1.11 -4.55 1.05
CA ALA A 60 -0.08 -5.07 1.95
C ALA A 60 1.16 -5.58 1.18
N ALA A 61 0.97 -6.25 0.05
CA ALA A 61 2.06 -6.72 -0.79
C ALA A 61 2.90 -5.56 -1.35
N VAL A 62 2.26 -4.56 -1.95
CA VAL A 62 2.96 -3.40 -2.52
C VAL A 62 3.63 -2.58 -1.42
N HIS A 63 2.93 -2.29 -0.33
CA HIS A 63 3.48 -1.56 0.81
C HIS A 63 4.69 -2.28 1.41
N GLY A 64 4.59 -3.60 1.58
CA GLY A 64 5.69 -4.42 2.09
C GLY A 64 6.91 -4.39 1.20
N VAL A 65 6.75 -4.53 -0.11
CA VAL A 65 7.86 -4.46 -1.08
C VAL A 65 8.51 -3.07 -1.09
N VAL A 66 7.73 -2.02 -0.96
CA VAL A 66 8.25 -0.64 -0.98
C VAL A 66 8.99 -0.28 0.31
N PHE A 67 8.40 -0.52 1.48
CA PHE A 67 8.89 0.04 2.74
C PHE A 67 9.55 -0.96 3.68
N ARG A 68 9.24 -2.25 3.60
CA ARG A 68 9.78 -3.28 4.51
C ARG A 68 10.81 -4.18 3.84
N GLY A 69 10.66 -4.42 2.55
CA GLY A 69 11.33 -5.51 1.90
C GLY A 69 10.80 -6.86 2.37
N CYS A 70 11.35 -7.94 1.89
CA CYS A 70 11.03 -9.28 2.33
C CYS A 70 12.26 -10.18 2.35
N THR A 71 12.29 -11.09 3.31
CA THR A 71 13.26 -12.17 3.35
C THR A 71 12.66 -13.40 2.67
N GLY A 72 13.44 -14.08 1.86
CA GLY A 72 13.02 -15.36 1.26
C GLY A 72 12.85 -16.42 2.34
N ASN A 73 11.94 -17.35 2.07
CA ASN A 73 11.95 -18.66 2.71
C ASN A 73 13.21 -19.44 2.27
N ALA A 74 13.25 -20.74 2.38
CA ALA A 74 14.39 -21.63 2.11
C ALA A 74 15.15 -21.40 0.78
N SER A 75 14.61 -20.66 -0.17
CA SER A 75 15.27 -20.27 -1.42
C SER A 75 16.20 -19.05 -1.32
N GLY A 76 16.27 -18.40 -0.15
CA GLY A 76 17.24 -17.34 0.14
C GLY A 76 17.07 -16.01 -0.60
N ALA A 77 16.04 -15.87 -1.41
CA ALA A 77 15.78 -14.62 -2.14
C ALA A 77 15.41 -13.51 -1.17
N ARG A 78 16.30 -12.56 -0.99
CA ARG A 78 16.09 -11.36 -0.17
C ARG A 78 15.79 -10.17 -1.07
N GLN A 79 14.67 -9.53 -0.83
CA GLN A 79 14.32 -8.27 -1.47
C GLN A 79 14.42 -7.14 -0.45
N PRO A 80 15.41 -6.25 -0.56
CA PRO A 80 15.45 -5.07 0.30
C PRO A 80 14.29 -4.12 -0.01
N ALA A 81 13.92 -3.28 0.95
CA ALA A 81 12.94 -2.23 0.74
C ALA A 81 13.37 -1.31 -0.41
N MET A 82 12.42 -0.87 -1.22
CA MET A 82 12.69 0.00 -2.36
C MET A 82 12.91 1.46 -1.93
N ALA A 83 12.23 1.88 -0.88
CA ALA A 83 12.27 3.24 -0.35
C ALA A 83 13.07 3.31 0.96
N PRO A 84 13.67 4.48 1.29
CA PRO A 84 14.30 4.68 2.58
C PRO A 84 13.26 4.64 3.72
N PRO A 85 13.66 4.35 4.98
CA PRO A 85 12.75 4.17 6.11
C PRO A 85 11.87 5.38 6.41
N THR A 86 12.31 6.59 6.07
CA THR A 86 11.58 7.84 6.32
C THR A 86 10.62 8.22 5.19
N ALA A 87 10.71 7.57 4.04
CA ALA A 87 10.01 7.99 2.83
C ALA A 87 8.48 8.00 2.99
N GLU A 88 7.92 7.07 3.75
CA GLU A 88 6.48 7.03 4.01
C GLU A 88 6.00 8.30 4.77
N ALA A 89 6.76 8.73 5.76
CA ALA A 89 6.46 9.94 6.51
C ALA A 89 6.74 11.22 5.70
N ASP A 90 7.85 11.24 4.95
CA ASP A 90 8.25 12.37 4.12
C ASP A 90 7.27 12.65 2.97
N HIS A 91 6.57 11.62 2.52
CA HIS A 91 5.59 11.65 1.42
C HIS A 91 4.20 11.19 1.87
N ALA A 92 3.80 11.52 3.10
CA ALA A 92 2.58 11.01 3.73
C ALA A 92 1.32 11.20 2.87
N SER A 93 1.10 12.40 2.33
CA SER A 93 -0.09 12.69 1.50
C SER A 93 -0.15 11.82 0.24
N TYR A 94 0.98 11.64 -0.43
CA TYR A 94 1.06 10.76 -1.60
C TYR A 94 0.81 9.30 -1.20
N CYS A 95 1.42 8.85 -0.10
CA CYS A 95 1.28 7.48 0.37
C CYS A 95 -0.16 7.16 0.80
N GLU A 96 -0.84 8.09 1.48
CA GLU A 96 -2.25 7.93 1.85
C GLU A 96 -3.15 7.71 0.64
N GLU A 97 -2.97 8.49 -0.42
CA GLU A 97 -3.72 8.35 -1.66
C GLU A 97 -3.34 7.09 -2.44
N PHE A 98 -2.04 6.85 -2.61
CA PHE A 98 -1.52 5.72 -3.38
C PHE A 98 -1.91 4.37 -2.76
N PHE A 99 -1.87 4.26 -1.44
CA PHE A 99 -2.22 3.06 -0.69
C PHE A 99 -3.66 3.04 -0.14
N ALA A 100 -4.53 3.94 -0.60
CA ALA A 100 -5.96 3.87 -0.29
C ALA A 100 -6.57 2.55 -0.81
N VAL A 101 -7.74 2.18 -0.31
CA VAL A 101 -8.44 0.95 -0.75
C VAL A 101 -8.63 0.94 -2.26
N ASP A 102 -9.01 2.09 -2.84
CA ASP A 102 -9.15 2.27 -4.28
C ASP A 102 -7.91 2.91 -4.93
N GLY A 103 -6.78 2.88 -4.23
CA GLY A 103 -5.55 3.54 -4.65
C GLY A 103 -4.84 2.84 -5.80
N GLN A 104 -3.93 3.56 -6.43
CA GLN A 104 -3.19 3.07 -7.60
C GLN A 104 -2.29 1.86 -7.29
N CYS A 105 -1.92 1.62 -6.03
CA CYS A 105 -1.11 0.47 -5.62
C CYS A 105 -1.71 -0.86 -6.09
N GLN A 106 -3.03 -0.94 -6.23
CA GLN A 106 -3.74 -2.12 -6.72
C GLN A 106 -3.27 -2.61 -8.10
N ASN A 107 -2.80 -1.68 -8.94
CA ASN A 107 -2.40 -1.97 -10.31
C ASN A 107 -1.04 -2.68 -10.41
N TYR A 108 -0.26 -2.69 -9.33
CA TYR A 108 1.10 -3.24 -9.30
C TYR A 108 1.20 -4.62 -8.67
N ALA A 109 0.07 -5.17 -8.22
CA ALA A 109 0.03 -6.50 -7.63
C ALA A 109 -1.13 -7.33 -8.17
N SER A 110 -0.87 -8.60 -8.42
CA SER A 110 -1.89 -9.58 -8.80
C SER A 110 -1.79 -10.81 -7.91
N ILE A 111 -2.94 -11.38 -7.56
CA ILE A 111 -3.00 -12.59 -6.73
C ILE A 111 -2.81 -13.81 -7.62
N VAL A 112 -1.92 -14.70 -7.20
CA VAL A 112 -1.72 -15.99 -7.88
C VAL A 112 -2.93 -16.88 -7.59
N ALA A 113 -3.60 -17.35 -8.62
CA ALA A 113 -4.78 -18.19 -8.51
C ALA A 113 -4.50 -19.44 -7.67
N GLY A 114 -5.43 -19.79 -6.79
CA GLY A 114 -5.32 -20.97 -5.93
C GLY A 114 -4.33 -20.87 -4.77
N SER A 115 -3.72 -19.70 -4.55
CA SER A 115 -2.74 -19.49 -3.48
C SER A 115 -3.32 -19.00 -2.17
N TYR A 116 -4.63 -18.79 -2.09
CA TYR A 116 -5.29 -18.36 -0.87
C TYR A 116 -5.10 -19.35 0.27
N ASP A 117 -4.84 -18.80 1.44
CA ASP A 117 -4.59 -19.57 2.65
C ASP A 117 -5.17 -18.84 3.87
N ARG A 118 -5.67 -19.59 4.83
CA ARG A 118 -6.20 -19.07 6.08
C ARG A 118 -5.66 -19.86 7.25
N VAL A 119 -4.99 -19.17 8.14
CA VAL A 119 -4.33 -19.77 9.30
C VAL A 119 -4.95 -19.25 10.58
N LYS A 120 -5.26 -20.17 11.50
CA LYS A 120 -5.68 -19.82 12.86
C LYS A 120 -4.47 -19.38 13.68
N THR A 121 -4.63 -18.28 14.40
CA THR A 121 -3.62 -17.75 15.32
C THR A 121 -4.19 -17.67 16.74
N SER A 122 -3.35 -17.39 17.72
CA SER A 122 -3.79 -17.19 19.12
C SER A 122 -4.79 -16.04 19.28
N LYS A 123 -4.78 -15.06 18.35
CA LYS A 123 -5.63 -13.86 18.38
C LYS A 123 -6.74 -13.86 17.34
N GLY A 124 -6.99 -14.99 16.66
CA GLY A 124 -7.99 -15.09 15.60
C GLY A 124 -7.45 -15.76 14.35
N TYR A 125 -7.71 -15.16 13.20
CA TYR A 125 -7.29 -15.69 11.91
C TYR A 125 -6.45 -14.66 11.16
N LYS A 126 -5.51 -15.17 10.38
CA LYS A 126 -4.87 -14.42 9.30
C LYS A 126 -5.18 -15.09 7.97
N SER A 127 -5.46 -14.31 6.97
CA SER A 127 -5.69 -14.80 5.61
C SER A 127 -4.62 -14.25 4.69
N GLY A 128 -4.16 -15.06 3.77
CA GLY A 128 -3.08 -14.69 2.89
C GLY A 128 -3.17 -15.30 1.51
N ALA A 129 -2.26 -14.88 0.66
CA ALA A 129 -2.08 -15.40 -0.68
C ALA A 129 -0.65 -15.14 -1.16
N ILE A 130 -0.27 -15.77 -2.25
CA ILE A 130 0.92 -15.39 -3.01
C ILE A 130 0.51 -14.32 -4.01
N LEU A 131 1.28 -13.23 -4.06
CA LEU A 131 1.06 -12.15 -5.00
C LEU A 131 2.30 -11.95 -5.85
N GLN A 132 2.06 -11.62 -7.11
CA GLN A 132 3.08 -11.15 -8.03
C GLN A 132 3.06 -9.63 -8.02
N VAL A 133 4.19 -9.01 -7.70
CA VAL A 133 4.35 -7.55 -7.68
C VAL A 133 5.25 -7.12 -8.83
N ASP A 134 4.76 -6.21 -9.67
CA ASP A 134 5.54 -5.60 -10.76
C ASP A 134 6.45 -4.51 -10.18
N LYS A 135 7.67 -4.89 -9.83
CA LYS A 135 8.67 -3.99 -9.25
C LYS A 135 9.12 -2.91 -10.23
N THR A 136 9.21 -3.25 -11.50
CA THR A 136 9.75 -2.33 -12.50
C THR A 136 8.82 -1.14 -12.73
N SER A 137 7.53 -1.42 -12.95
CA SER A 137 6.54 -0.36 -13.12
C SER A 137 6.29 0.41 -11.83
N LEU A 138 6.24 -0.28 -10.69
CA LEU A 138 6.10 0.32 -9.38
C LEU A 138 7.26 1.29 -9.06
N ARG A 139 8.51 0.89 -9.34
CA ARG A 139 9.67 1.76 -9.15
C ARG A 139 9.57 3.03 -9.98
N LYS A 140 9.23 2.92 -11.26
CA LYS A 140 9.07 4.08 -12.15
C LYS A 140 8.04 5.07 -11.62
N GLU A 141 6.92 4.58 -11.09
CA GLU A 141 5.89 5.43 -10.50
C GLU A 141 6.38 6.14 -9.24
N LEU A 142 7.01 5.40 -8.35
CA LEU A 142 7.55 5.95 -7.10
C LEU A 142 8.74 6.91 -7.32
N GLU A 143 9.54 6.71 -8.36
CA GLU A 143 10.58 7.65 -8.78
C GLU A 143 9.99 8.97 -9.29
N LYS A 144 8.89 8.93 -10.07
CA LYS A 144 8.17 10.14 -10.50
C LYS A 144 7.60 10.92 -9.32
N ALA A 145 7.11 10.22 -8.31
CA ALA A 145 6.58 10.82 -7.09
C ALA A 145 7.69 11.29 -6.12
N GLY A 146 8.95 10.94 -6.36
CA GLY A 146 10.09 11.28 -5.50
C GLY A 146 10.20 10.44 -4.24
N VAL A 147 9.39 9.40 -4.09
CA VAL A 147 9.40 8.49 -2.93
C VAL A 147 10.63 7.58 -2.94
N VAL A 148 11.06 7.18 -4.13
CA VAL A 148 12.25 6.36 -4.38
C VAL A 148 13.24 7.16 -5.20
N ARG A 149 14.52 7.05 -4.88
CA ARG A 149 15.58 7.68 -5.68
C ARG A 149 15.69 7.03 -7.05
N SER A 150 15.82 7.85 -8.08
CA SER A 150 16.11 7.38 -9.43
C SER A 150 17.46 6.66 -9.47
N LEU A 151 17.51 5.52 -10.14
CA LEU A 151 18.76 4.79 -10.38
C LEU A 151 19.75 5.59 -11.23
N SER A 152 19.26 6.55 -12.02
CA SER A 152 20.10 7.44 -12.86
C SER A 152 20.69 8.63 -12.10
N ALA A 153 20.29 8.90 -10.88
CA ALA A 153 20.77 10.04 -10.08
C ALA A 153 22.15 9.80 -9.42
N GLY A 154 22.81 8.71 -9.72
CA GLY A 154 24.10 8.31 -9.12
C GLY A 154 25.31 8.33 -10.06
N PHE A 155 25.20 8.94 -11.25
CA PHE A 155 26.31 9.08 -12.19
C PHE A 155 26.57 10.55 -12.50
#